data_ead4806049fa0637650a3a54fabf0588
#
_entry.id   ead4806049fa0637650a3a54fabf0588
#
_cell.length_a   1.000
_cell.length_b   1.000
_cell.length_c   1.000
_cell.angle_alpha   90.00
_cell.angle_beta   90.00
_cell.angle_gamma   90.00
#
_symmetry.space_group_name_H-M   'P 1'
#
loop_
_entity.id
_entity.type
_entity.pdbx_description
1 polymer ?
#
loop_
_entity_poly.entity_id
_entity_poly.type
_entity_poly.pdbx_seq_one_letter_code
_entity_poly.pdbx_strand_id
1 'polypeptide(L)'
;MDFDEDELLTRALGDVGGLMGPHTRRGAERGARRLRKDVLEVDLVVSMSPRQAAGRARQVIGQYGRVLSSEDPGDDSGAQVIGIMGSGAANLNPAVVTVTIEASEWGSRLVIRGAAKEGLIKQRAGAKAAKRVAAAIAPEAVDPQAG
;
A
#
# COMPACT_ATOMS: atom_id res chain seq x y z
N MET A 1 -15.00 6.59 4.96
CA MET A 1 -15.17 6.05 3.60
C MET A 1 -14.37 4.76 3.52
N ASP A 2 -15.06 3.65 3.43
CA ASP A 2 -14.40 2.36 3.32
C ASP A 2 -13.91 2.18 1.88
N PHE A 3 -12.61 2.09 1.71
CA PHE A 3 -12.01 1.78 0.41
C PHE A 3 -11.99 0.26 0.23
N ASP A 4 -12.65 -0.21 -0.81
CA ASP A 4 -12.55 -1.59 -1.21
C ASP A 4 -11.20 -1.79 -1.97
N GLU A 5 -10.29 -2.47 -1.32
CA GLU A 5 -8.96 -2.79 -1.86
C GLU A 5 -9.03 -3.54 -3.19
N ASP A 6 -9.97 -4.49 -3.31
CA ASP A 6 -10.16 -5.24 -4.55
C ASP A 6 -10.65 -4.36 -5.69
N GLU A 7 -11.53 -3.40 -5.39
CA GLU A 7 -12.02 -2.45 -6.38
C GLU A 7 -10.90 -1.52 -6.83
N LEU A 8 -10.08 -1.02 -5.91
CA LEU A 8 -8.92 -0.18 -6.23
C LEU A 8 -7.92 -0.92 -7.12
N LEU A 9 -7.60 -2.16 -6.79
CA LEU A 9 -6.69 -2.98 -7.58
C LEU A 9 -7.26 -3.29 -8.96
N THR A 10 -8.56 -3.58 -9.03
CA THR A 10 -9.25 -3.86 -10.30
C THR A 10 -9.23 -2.63 -11.20
N ARG A 11 -9.51 -1.45 -10.66
CA ARG A 11 -9.44 -0.18 -11.41
C ARG A 11 -8.02 0.11 -11.88
N ALA A 12 -7.04 -0.04 -11.02
CA ALA A 12 -5.64 0.22 -11.36
C ALA A 12 -5.15 -0.68 -12.50
N LEU A 13 -5.50 -1.96 -12.49
CA LEU A 13 -5.20 -2.87 -13.59
C LEU A 13 -5.99 -2.53 -14.87
N GLY A 14 -7.23 -2.09 -14.72
CA GLY A 14 -8.02 -1.58 -15.83
C GLY A 14 -7.40 -0.35 -16.48
N ASP A 15 -6.86 0.57 -15.68
CA ASP A 15 -6.16 1.77 -16.18
C ASP A 15 -4.89 1.39 -16.96
N VAL A 16 -4.14 0.40 -16.50
CA VAL A 16 -3.00 -0.16 -17.25
C VAL A 16 -3.47 -0.73 -18.60
N GLY A 17 -4.53 -1.54 -18.60
CA GLY A 17 -5.14 -2.06 -19.84
C GLY A 17 -5.69 -0.96 -20.74
N GLY A 18 -6.21 0.12 -20.14
CA GLY A 18 -6.77 1.28 -20.86
C GLY A 18 -5.77 2.06 -21.69
N LEU A 19 -4.46 1.95 -21.41
CA LEU A 19 -3.40 2.53 -22.24
C LEU A 19 -3.37 1.90 -23.63
N MET A 20 -3.96 0.72 -23.81
CA MET A 20 -4.05 -0.01 -25.07
C MET A 20 -5.43 0.12 -25.74
N GLY A 21 -6.35 0.88 -25.16
CA GLY A 21 -7.68 1.15 -25.69
C GLY A 21 -8.84 0.76 -24.77
N PRO A 22 -10.06 1.33 -24.98
CA PRO A 22 -11.19 1.15 -24.05
C PRO A 22 -11.71 -0.29 -23.97
N HIS A 23 -11.60 -1.07 -25.02
CA HIS A 23 -12.00 -2.48 -24.99
C HIS A 23 -11.05 -3.35 -24.16
N THR A 24 -9.77 -3.00 -24.18
CA THR A 24 -8.72 -3.68 -23.40
C THR A 24 -8.89 -3.41 -21.90
N ARG A 25 -9.32 -2.19 -21.54
CA ARG A 25 -9.60 -1.83 -20.14
C ARG A 25 -10.64 -2.75 -19.51
N ARG A 26 -11.78 -2.97 -20.18
CA ARG A 26 -12.85 -3.86 -19.68
C ARG A 26 -12.38 -5.30 -19.53
N GLY A 27 -11.60 -5.79 -20.45
CA GLY A 27 -11.00 -7.12 -20.39
C GLY A 27 -10.02 -7.24 -19.21
N ALA A 28 -9.18 -6.24 -19.02
CA ALA A 28 -8.22 -6.18 -17.91
C ALA A 28 -8.93 -6.14 -16.54
N GLU A 29 -10.00 -5.37 -16.40
CA GLU A 29 -10.80 -5.32 -15.17
C GLU A 29 -11.46 -6.67 -14.84
N ARG A 30 -12.03 -7.34 -15.84
CA ARG A 30 -12.62 -8.68 -15.66
C ARG A 30 -11.58 -9.73 -15.27
N GLY A 31 -10.41 -9.69 -15.91
CA GLY A 31 -9.30 -10.58 -15.58
C GLY A 31 -8.78 -10.33 -14.18
N ALA A 32 -8.60 -9.06 -13.79
CA ALA A 32 -8.10 -8.65 -12.49
C ALA A 32 -8.94 -9.19 -11.32
N ARG A 33 -10.26 -9.23 -11.46
CA ARG A 33 -11.17 -9.75 -10.42
C ARG A 33 -10.96 -11.22 -10.09
N ARG A 34 -10.41 -12.00 -11.03
CA ARG A 34 -10.17 -13.43 -10.89
C ARG A 34 -8.77 -13.76 -10.41
N LEU A 35 -7.86 -12.78 -10.37
CA LEU A 35 -6.49 -13.00 -9.95
C LEU A 35 -6.40 -13.15 -8.43
N ARG A 36 -5.44 -13.95 -7.99
CA ARG A 36 -5.10 -14.06 -6.57
C ARG A 36 -4.49 -12.75 -6.09
N LYS A 37 -4.78 -12.39 -4.85
CA LYS A 37 -4.07 -11.30 -4.18
C LYS A 37 -2.78 -11.79 -3.54
N ASP A 38 -1.70 -11.06 -3.75
CA ASP A 38 -0.50 -11.14 -2.94
C ASP A 38 -0.61 -10.09 -1.83
N VAL A 39 -0.60 -10.52 -0.60
CA VAL A 39 -0.78 -9.65 0.57
C VAL A 39 0.34 -9.90 1.58
N LEU A 40 0.91 -8.82 2.09
CA LEU A 40 1.82 -8.87 3.24
C LEU A 40 1.48 -7.73 4.19
N GLU A 41 1.47 -8.03 5.47
CA GLU A 41 1.41 -7.03 6.54
C GLU A 41 2.73 -6.98 7.29
N VAL A 42 3.21 -5.77 7.54
CA VAL A 42 4.39 -5.48 8.35
C VAL A 42 3.96 -4.65 9.55
N ASP A 43 4.33 -5.10 10.74
CA ASP A 43 4.02 -4.44 12.00
C ASP A 43 5.28 -3.74 12.52
N LEU A 44 5.19 -2.44 12.75
CA LEU A 44 6.29 -1.61 13.23
C LEU A 44 5.88 -0.78 14.43
N VAL A 45 6.83 -0.54 15.33
CA VAL A 45 6.70 0.50 16.36
C VAL A 45 7.75 1.57 16.09
N VAL A 46 7.31 2.81 16.05
CA VAL A 46 8.18 3.97 15.80
C VAL A 46 8.02 5.01 16.91
N SER A 47 9.06 5.80 17.13
CA SER A 47 9.04 6.86 18.14
C SER A 47 8.31 8.14 17.72
N MET A 48 7.78 8.18 16.50
CA MET A 48 6.98 9.30 16.00
C MET A 48 5.59 9.32 16.61
N SER A 49 5.02 10.52 16.82
CA SER A 49 3.60 10.64 17.16
C SER A 49 2.71 10.12 16.01
N PRO A 50 1.43 9.80 16.25
CA PRO A 50 0.53 9.39 15.17
C PRO A 50 0.47 10.39 14.02
N ARG A 51 0.46 11.68 14.30
CA ARG A 51 0.46 12.74 13.29
C ARG A 51 1.75 12.75 12.46
N GLN A 52 2.90 12.64 13.11
CA GLN A 52 4.20 12.55 12.43
C GLN A 52 4.29 11.27 11.58
N ALA A 53 3.82 10.15 12.11
CA ALA A 53 3.80 8.87 11.39
C ALA A 53 2.89 8.93 10.16
N ALA A 54 1.71 9.55 10.27
CA ALA A 54 0.81 9.76 9.13
C ALA A 54 1.44 10.65 8.05
N GLY A 55 2.08 11.75 8.46
CA GLY A 55 2.82 12.64 7.55
C GLY A 55 3.96 11.90 6.83
N ARG A 56 4.70 11.08 7.56
CA ARG A 56 5.77 10.26 6.98
C ARG A 56 5.24 9.23 6.00
N ALA A 57 4.14 8.54 6.33
CA ALA A 57 3.48 7.59 5.45
C ALA A 57 3.02 8.25 4.14
N ARG A 58 2.38 9.42 4.23
CA ARG A 58 1.99 10.20 3.04
C ARG A 58 3.19 10.54 2.16
N GLN A 59 4.27 11.01 2.77
CA GLN A 59 5.48 11.37 2.04
C GLN A 59 6.07 10.16 1.32
N VAL A 60 6.20 9.03 1.99
CA VAL A 60 6.76 7.81 1.42
C VAL A 60 5.89 7.26 0.29
N ILE A 61 4.58 7.15 0.51
CA ILE A 61 3.66 6.67 -0.53
C ILE A 61 3.65 7.63 -1.72
N GLY A 62 3.65 8.93 -1.49
CA GLY A 62 3.71 9.93 -2.56
C GLY A 62 4.99 9.91 -3.36
N GLN A 63 6.09 9.46 -2.76
CA GLN A 63 7.38 9.31 -3.44
C GLN A 63 7.38 8.12 -4.43
N TYR A 64 6.72 7.02 -4.08
CA TYR A 64 6.71 5.79 -4.89
C TYR A 64 5.42 5.58 -5.68
N GLY A 65 4.42 6.42 -5.45
CA GLY A 65 3.12 6.28 -6.08
C GLY A 65 2.22 7.47 -5.81
N ARG A 66 0.98 7.21 -5.43
CA ARG A 66 -0.03 8.25 -5.20
C ARG A 66 -0.84 7.96 -3.94
N VAL A 67 -1.00 8.96 -3.10
CA VAL A 67 -1.90 8.89 -1.95
C VAL A 67 -3.36 9.01 -2.44
N LEU A 68 -4.20 8.07 -2.05
CA LEU A 68 -5.63 8.05 -2.39
C LEU A 68 -6.48 8.61 -1.25
N SER A 69 -6.11 8.32 -0.01
CA SER A 69 -6.81 8.79 1.18
C SER A 69 -5.83 8.96 2.32
N SER A 70 -6.02 9.98 3.11
CA SER A 70 -5.23 10.23 4.30
C SER A 70 -6.08 10.91 5.35
N GLU A 71 -6.17 10.29 6.51
CA GLU A 71 -6.79 10.87 7.69
C GLU A 71 -5.71 11.61 8.49
N ASP A 72 -6.07 12.78 9.01
CA ASP A 72 -5.20 13.50 9.94
C ASP A 72 -5.59 13.08 11.37
N PRO A 73 -4.72 12.34 12.08
CA PRO A 73 -5.07 11.88 13.40
C PRO A 73 -5.08 13.04 14.40
N GLY A 74 -6.06 13.02 15.30
CA GLY A 74 -5.96 13.80 16.52
C GLY A 74 -4.81 13.28 17.41
N ASP A 75 -4.55 13.95 18.51
CA ASP A 75 -3.40 13.64 19.37
C ASP A 75 -3.41 12.20 19.92
N ASP A 76 -4.60 11.61 20.12
CA ASP A 76 -4.77 10.27 20.68
C ASP A 76 -5.59 9.31 19.80
N SER A 77 -5.92 9.71 18.57
CA SER A 77 -6.72 8.90 17.67
C SER A 77 -5.88 8.21 16.61
N GLY A 78 -6.32 7.02 16.21
CA GLY A 78 -5.74 6.32 15.09
C GLY A 78 -5.98 7.04 13.76
N ALA A 79 -5.17 6.71 12.77
CA ALA A 79 -5.30 7.23 11.42
C ALA A 79 -5.01 6.15 10.40
N GLN A 80 -5.45 6.38 9.17
CA GLN A 80 -5.18 5.49 8.06
C GLN A 80 -4.73 6.29 6.83
N VAL A 81 -3.66 5.84 6.21
CA VAL A 81 -3.19 6.39 4.93
C VAL A 81 -3.24 5.27 3.90
N ILE A 82 -3.92 5.53 2.78
CA ILE A 82 -4.07 4.57 1.70
C ILE A 82 -3.47 5.17 0.44
N GLY A 83 -2.69 4.38 -0.27
CA GLY A 83 -2.12 4.78 -1.54
C GLY A 83 -2.00 3.62 -2.51
N ILE A 84 -1.63 3.97 -3.73
CA ILE A 84 -1.36 3.01 -4.78
C ILE A 84 0.06 3.23 -5.28
N MET A 85 0.81 2.14 -5.41
CA MET A 85 2.20 2.14 -5.86
C MET A 85 2.33 1.24 -7.07
N GLY A 86 3.12 1.67 -8.05
CA GLY A 86 3.51 0.81 -9.14
C GLY A 86 4.66 -0.10 -8.74
N SER A 87 4.69 -1.30 -9.26
CA SER A 87 5.80 -2.23 -9.11
C SER A 87 6.01 -3.06 -10.37
N GLY A 88 7.16 -3.71 -10.46
CA GLY A 88 7.53 -4.49 -11.62
C GLY A 88 8.03 -3.63 -12.79
N ALA A 89 8.21 -4.25 -13.95
CA ALA A 89 8.66 -3.56 -15.17
C ALA A 89 7.66 -2.50 -15.59
N ALA A 90 8.12 -1.27 -15.79
CA ALA A 90 7.31 -0.11 -16.18
C ALA A 90 6.14 0.21 -15.23
N ASN A 91 6.22 -0.19 -13.96
CA ASN A 91 5.16 0.04 -12.96
C ASN A 91 3.79 -0.54 -13.35
N LEU A 92 3.79 -1.65 -14.08
CA LEU A 92 2.56 -2.25 -14.62
C LEU A 92 1.82 -3.15 -13.63
N ASN A 93 2.40 -3.41 -12.46
CA ASN A 93 1.77 -4.22 -11.42
C ASN A 93 1.47 -3.37 -10.18
N PRO A 94 0.29 -2.71 -10.14
CA PRO A 94 -0.05 -1.83 -9.03
C PRO A 94 -0.31 -2.60 -7.74
N ALA A 95 0.11 -2.00 -6.62
CA ALA A 95 -0.19 -2.47 -5.28
C ALA A 95 -0.92 -1.39 -4.49
N VAL A 96 -1.93 -1.77 -3.74
CA VAL A 96 -2.55 -0.89 -2.75
C VAL A 96 -1.78 -1.05 -1.44
N VAL A 97 -1.38 0.06 -0.87
CA VAL A 97 -0.73 0.10 0.44
C VAL A 97 -1.63 0.83 1.42
N THR A 98 -1.90 0.18 2.53
CA THR A 98 -2.68 0.75 3.63
C THR A 98 -1.78 0.80 4.87
N VAL A 99 -1.57 1.99 5.40
CA VAL A 99 -0.85 2.20 6.64
C VAL A 99 -1.85 2.57 7.72
N THR A 100 -2.04 1.67 8.67
CA THR A 100 -2.89 1.90 9.84
C THR A 100 -2.00 2.32 11.00
N ILE A 101 -2.32 3.44 11.63
CA ILE A 101 -1.50 4.09 12.65
C ILE A 101 -2.30 4.15 13.94
N GLU A 102 -1.72 3.68 15.01
CA GLU A 102 -2.31 3.72 16.35
C GLU A 102 -1.30 4.34 17.32
N ALA A 103 -1.79 5.13 18.28
CA ALA A 103 -0.96 5.62 19.36
C ALA A 103 -0.46 4.45 20.24
N SER A 104 0.80 4.50 20.63
CA SER A 104 1.40 3.54 21.54
C SER A 104 2.13 4.26 22.68
N GLU A 105 2.53 3.54 23.71
CA GLU A 105 3.30 4.10 24.84
C GLU A 105 4.57 4.82 24.39
N TRP A 106 5.20 4.36 23.30
CA TRP A 106 6.52 4.82 22.85
C TRP A 106 6.45 5.65 21.57
N GLY A 107 5.26 6.00 21.12
CA GLY A 107 5.06 6.73 19.87
C GLY A 107 3.87 6.20 19.09
N SER A 108 4.11 5.44 18.04
CA SER A 108 3.04 4.86 17.22
C SER A 108 3.34 3.43 16.80
N ARG A 109 2.30 2.64 16.75
CA ARG A 109 2.30 1.34 16.10
C ARG A 109 1.73 1.50 14.70
N LEU A 110 2.43 0.99 13.71
CA LEU A 110 2.02 1.00 12.32
C LEU A 110 1.84 -0.42 11.83
N VAL A 111 0.69 -0.68 11.21
CA VAL A 111 0.48 -1.89 10.42
C VAL A 111 0.45 -1.48 8.96
N ILE A 112 1.40 -1.97 8.18
CA ILE A 112 1.56 -1.65 6.77
C ILE A 112 1.13 -2.88 5.96
N ARG A 113 0.01 -2.74 5.26
CA ARG A 113 -0.53 -3.80 4.41
C ARG A 113 -0.27 -3.44 2.95
N GLY A 114 0.42 -4.30 2.24
CA GLY A 114 0.55 -4.24 0.79
C GLY A 114 -0.25 -5.35 0.13
N ALA A 115 -1.05 -5.01 -0.86
CA ALA A 115 -1.87 -5.98 -1.59
C ALA A 115 -1.80 -5.70 -3.09
N ALA A 116 -1.63 -6.74 -3.87
CA ALA A 116 -1.62 -6.67 -5.33
C ALA A 116 -2.30 -7.91 -5.92
N LYS A 117 -2.88 -7.75 -7.11
CA LYS A 117 -3.37 -8.90 -7.88
C LYS A 117 -2.19 -9.54 -8.62
N GLU A 118 -2.03 -10.83 -8.47
CA GLU A 118 -0.97 -11.59 -9.12
C GLU A 118 -1.48 -12.28 -10.38
N GLY A 119 -0.68 -12.21 -11.45
CA GLY A 119 -0.93 -12.94 -12.70
C GLY A 119 -0.34 -14.35 -12.65
N LEU A 120 -0.07 -14.89 -13.84
CA LEU A 120 0.55 -16.22 -14.00
C LEU A 120 1.97 -16.27 -13.41
N ILE A 121 2.67 -15.14 -13.41
CA ILE A 121 4.00 -15.00 -12.81
C ILE A 121 3.85 -14.32 -11.47
N LYS A 122 4.26 -14.98 -10.40
CA LYS A 122 4.25 -14.41 -9.05
C LYS A 122 5.35 -13.37 -8.91
N GLN A 123 4.99 -12.11 -8.84
CA GLN A 123 5.93 -11.01 -8.65
C GLN A 123 6.00 -10.52 -7.20
N ARG A 124 5.05 -10.94 -6.36
CA ARG A 124 4.91 -10.52 -4.96
C ARG A 124 4.87 -8.99 -4.81
N ALA A 125 4.12 -8.34 -5.67
CA ALA A 125 4.04 -6.89 -5.72
C ALA A 125 3.49 -6.28 -4.43
N GLY A 126 2.49 -6.91 -3.81
CA GLY A 126 1.97 -6.49 -2.52
C GLY A 126 3.02 -6.57 -1.41
N ALA A 127 3.72 -7.69 -1.31
CA ALA A 127 4.79 -7.87 -0.33
C ALA A 127 5.94 -6.88 -0.54
N LYS A 128 6.38 -6.68 -1.77
CA LYS A 128 7.43 -5.72 -2.10
C LYS A 128 7.03 -4.30 -1.74
N ALA A 129 5.79 -3.91 -2.01
CA ALA A 129 5.29 -2.58 -1.68
C ALA A 129 5.25 -2.36 -0.16
N ALA A 130 4.72 -3.32 0.61
CA ALA A 130 4.68 -3.23 2.07
C ALA A 130 6.09 -3.10 2.67
N LYS A 131 7.03 -3.92 2.23
CA LYS A 131 8.43 -3.89 2.70
C LYS A 131 9.12 -2.58 2.33
N ARG A 132 8.88 -2.06 1.14
CA ARG A 132 9.46 -0.79 0.68
C ARG A 132 8.97 0.37 1.54
N VAL A 133 7.68 0.44 1.80
CA VAL A 133 7.09 1.48 2.65
C VAL A 133 7.60 1.36 4.07
N ALA A 134 7.62 0.16 4.64
CA ALA A 134 8.14 -0.08 5.99
C ALA A 134 9.60 0.36 6.13
N ALA A 135 10.45 -0.01 5.20
CA ALA A 135 11.88 0.37 5.21
C ALA A 135 12.08 1.88 5.06
N ALA A 136 11.26 2.55 4.26
CA ALA A 136 11.36 3.99 4.05
C ALA A 136 10.79 4.80 5.24
N ILE A 137 9.77 4.29 5.93
CA ILE A 137 9.22 4.93 7.12
C ILE A 137 10.19 4.81 8.29
N ALA A 138 10.77 3.64 8.49
CA ALA A 138 11.62 3.32 9.63
C ALA A 138 12.88 2.57 9.19
N PRO A 139 13.85 3.27 8.55
CA PRO A 139 15.06 2.62 8.06
C PRO A 139 15.93 2.02 9.17
N GLU A 140 15.76 2.49 10.40
CA GLU A 140 16.48 1.99 11.59
C GLU A 140 15.68 0.93 12.38
N ALA A 141 14.41 0.69 12.03
CA ALA A 141 13.61 -0.33 12.68
C ALA A 141 14.12 -1.70 12.25
N VAL A 142 14.57 -2.48 13.23
CA VAL A 142 14.91 -3.87 13.00
C VAL A 142 13.61 -4.64 12.90
N ASP A 143 13.37 -5.28 11.75
CA ASP A 143 12.27 -6.22 11.63
C ASP A 143 12.51 -7.36 12.63
N PRO A 144 11.64 -7.54 13.63
CA PRO A 144 11.82 -8.62 14.60
C PRO A 144 11.76 -10.02 13.98
N GLN A 145 11.35 -10.13 12.71
CA GLN A 145 11.34 -11.37 11.95
C GLN A 145 12.56 -11.52 11.04
N ALA A 146 13.36 -10.48 10.86
CA ALA A 146 14.63 -10.52 10.14
C ALA A 146 15.76 -10.89 11.10
N GLY A 147 15.69 -12.09 11.57
CA GLY A 147 16.75 -12.64 12.42
C GLY A 147 17.79 -13.39 11.61
#